data_957c26227783c0af7c9c92e185fddd69
#
_entry.id   957c26227783c0af7c9c92e185fddd69
#
_cell.length_a   1.000
_cell.length_b   1.000
_cell.length_c   1.000
_cell.angle_alpha   90.00
_cell.angle_beta   90.00
_cell.angle_gamma   90.00
#
_symmetry.space_group_name_H-M   'P 1'
#
loop_
_entity.id
_entity.type
_entity.pdbx_description
1 polymer ?
#
loop_
_entity_poly.entity_id
_entity_poly.type
_entity_poly.pdbx_seq_one_letter_code
_entity_poly.pdbx_strand_id
1 'polypeptide(L)'
;TQELGWEAAGVELLREHRTVTATPIASTAWELDLSFVLTNHGDRDLSIGSPATNGRPGAGYGGFFWRAPKEAAPPAVFSAAGEGESEVHGRAADWLALAGDGWTLVFVGATEETRRDPWFVRTAEYPGVGSSLAAHERLPVPAGGSVVRRIITVVADGRLDRETAAGYARRAVAR
;
A
#
# COMPACT_ATOMS: atom_id res chain seq x y z
N THR A 1 15.72 -8.87 -3.55
CA THR A 1 15.02 -8.89 -4.85
C THR A 1 14.38 -10.25 -5.06
N GLN A 2 13.22 -10.30 -5.66
CA GLN A 2 12.44 -11.51 -5.99
C GLN A 2 11.85 -11.40 -7.38
N GLU A 3 11.78 -12.55 -8.08
CA GLU A 3 11.00 -12.74 -9.30
C GLU A 3 9.82 -13.67 -8.97
N LEU A 4 8.61 -13.29 -9.35
CA LEU A 4 7.38 -14.03 -9.08
C LEU A 4 6.54 -14.13 -10.36
N GLY A 5 5.99 -15.32 -10.62
CA GLY A 5 5.00 -15.53 -11.68
C GLY A 5 3.57 -15.41 -11.13
N TRP A 6 2.73 -14.64 -11.81
CA TRP A 6 1.29 -14.58 -11.54
C TRP A 6 0.59 -15.48 -12.55
N GLU A 7 0.08 -16.60 -12.08
CA GLU A 7 -0.47 -17.65 -12.94
C GLU A 7 -1.98 -17.81 -12.77
N ALA A 8 -2.64 -18.12 -13.85
CA ALA A 8 -4.01 -18.60 -13.85
C ALA A 8 -4.17 -19.76 -14.84
N ALA A 9 -4.82 -20.85 -14.41
CA ALA A 9 -5.04 -22.05 -15.20
C ALA A 9 -3.74 -22.63 -15.82
N GLY A 10 -2.60 -22.52 -15.10
CA GLY A 10 -1.30 -23.02 -15.56
C GLY A 10 -0.60 -22.14 -16.61
N VAL A 11 -1.10 -20.93 -16.83
CA VAL A 11 -0.48 -19.95 -17.74
C VAL A 11 0.02 -18.77 -16.92
N GLU A 12 1.31 -18.39 -17.08
CA GLU A 12 1.85 -17.16 -16.51
C GLU A 12 1.21 -15.97 -17.24
N LEU A 13 0.55 -15.10 -16.47
CA LEU A 13 -0.11 -13.89 -16.99
C LEU A 13 0.78 -12.67 -16.82
N LEU A 14 1.36 -12.50 -15.63
CA LEU A 14 2.24 -11.38 -15.30
C LEU A 14 3.49 -11.90 -14.63
N ARG A 15 4.60 -11.22 -14.85
CA ARG A 15 5.83 -11.40 -14.07
C ARG A 15 6.02 -10.21 -13.15
N GLU A 16 6.27 -10.48 -11.89
CA GLU A 16 6.59 -9.46 -10.90
C GLU A 16 8.08 -9.48 -10.58
N HIS A 17 8.73 -8.33 -10.77
CA HIS A 17 10.04 -8.04 -10.18
C HIS A 17 9.84 -7.19 -8.94
N ARG A 18 10.24 -7.71 -7.78
CA ARG A 18 10.06 -7.08 -6.49
C ARG A 18 11.39 -6.82 -5.79
N THR A 19 11.56 -5.61 -5.25
CA THR A 19 12.68 -5.27 -4.37
C THR A 19 12.15 -4.80 -3.02
N VAL A 20 12.74 -5.32 -1.95
CA VAL A 20 12.44 -4.92 -0.58
C VAL A 20 13.74 -4.56 0.11
N THR A 21 13.81 -3.36 0.68
CA THR A 21 14.97 -2.88 1.46
C THR A 21 14.49 -2.42 2.83
N ALA A 22 15.18 -2.86 3.88
CA ALA A 22 14.93 -2.41 5.25
C ALA A 22 16.12 -1.58 5.73
N THR A 23 15.87 -0.37 6.24
CA THR A 23 16.90 0.58 6.64
C THR A 23 16.56 1.20 8.00
N PRO A 24 17.45 1.13 9.02
CA PRO A 24 17.31 1.91 10.23
C PRO A 24 17.37 3.41 9.90
N ILE A 25 16.44 4.21 10.44
CA ILE A 25 16.38 5.66 10.19
C ILE A 25 16.48 6.49 11.47
N ALA A 26 16.26 5.86 12.62
CA ALA A 26 16.47 6.40 13.96
C ALA A 26 16.67 5.25 14.95
N SER A 27 16.97 5.54 16.22
CA SER A 27 17.06 4.53 17.28
C SER A 27 15.74 3.83 17.56
N THR A 28 14.61 4.47 17.24
CA THR A 28 13.24 4.01 17.49
C THR A 28 12.42 3.89 16.20
N ALA A 29 13.08 3.90 15.04
CA ALA A 29 12.37 3.80 13.76
C ALA A 29 13.24 3.18 12.68
N TRP A 30 12.59 2.41 11.80
CA TRP A 30 13.17 1.87 10.58
C TRP A 30 12.17 1.99 9.42
N GLU A 31 12.67 1.83 8.22
CA GLU A 31 11.94 2.01 6.98
C GLU A 31 12.00 0.74 6.15
N LEU A 32 10.86 0.31 5.62
CA LEU A 32 10.73 -0.72 4.61
C LEU A 32 10.37 -0.04 3.28
N ASP A 33 11.27 -0.12 2.32
CA ASP A 33 11.05 0.35 0.95
C ASP A 33 10.71 -0.85 0.07
N LEU A 34 9.49 -0.91 -0.42
CA LEU A 34 9.00 -1.94 -1.32
C LEU A 34 8.66 -1.35 -2.66
N SER A 35 9.34 -1.82 -3.70
CA SER A 35 8.99 -1.54 -5.09
C SER A 35 8.65 -2.83 -5.84
N PHE A 36 7.69 -2.76 -6.76
CA PHE A 36 7.38 -3.85 -7.65
C PHE A 36 7.04 -3.36 -9.07
N VAL A 37 7.40 -4.19 -10.03
CA VAL A 37 7.06 -4.04 -11.43
C VAL A 37 6.29 -5.28 -11.86
N LEU A 38 5.06 -5.10 -12.33
CA LEU A 38 4.24 -6.17 -12.92
C LEU A 38 4.30 -6.02 -14.43
N THR A 39 4.85 -6.99 -15.13
CA THR A 39 5.01 -6.96 -16.60
C THR A 39 4.14 -8.02 -17.25
N ASN A 40 3.36 -7.61 -18.22
CA ASN A 40 2.62 -8.50 -19.12
C ASN A 40 3.53 -8.91 -20.29
N HIS A 41 4.08 -10.12 -20.22
CA HIS A 41 4.92 -10.68 -21.30
C HIS A 41 4.11 -11.38 -22.39
N GLY A 42 2.79 -11.46 -22.26
CA GLY A 42 1.90 -12.07 -23.23
C GLY A 42 1.62 -11.17 -24.44
N ASP A 43 0.88 -11.71 -25.38
CA ASP A 43 0.45 -11.06 -26.64
C ASP A 43 -0.95 -10.44 -26.54
N ARG A 44 -1.60 -10.51 -25.38
CA ARG A 44 -2.95 -9.99 -25.12
C ARG A 44 -2.94 -8.96 -24.03
N ASP A 45 -3.84 -8.00 -24.15
CA ASP A 45 -4.10 -7.03 -23.10
C ASP A 45 -4.72 -7.74 -21.88
N LEU A 46 -4.23 -7.42 -20.71
CA LEU A 46 -4.73 -7.88 -19.42
C LEU A 46 -5.34 -6.72 -18.64
N SER A 47 -6.08 -7.04 -17.59
CA SER A 47 -6.52 -6.05 -16.61
C SER A 47 -6.52 -6.64 -15.21
N ILE A 48 -5.89 -5.93 -14.27
CA ILE A 48 -5.90 -6.27 -12.85
C ILE A 48 -7.23 -5.81 -12.26
N GLY A 49 -7.89 -6.69 -11.55
CA GLY A 49 -9.11 -6.40 -10.80
C GLY A 49 -8.90 -6.58 -9.30
N SER A 50 -9.90 -6.18 -8.54
CA SER A 50 -10.02 -6.43 -7.10
C SER A 50 -11.40 -7.02 -6.81
N PRO A 51 -11.68 -7.49 -5.58
CA PRO A 51 -13.03 -7.87 -5.20
C PRO A 51 -14.04 -6.72 -5.39
N ALA A 52 -13.63 -5.45 -5.23
CA ALA A 52 -14.52 -4.30 -5.47
C ALA A 52 -14.96 -4.21 -6.93
N THR A 53 -14.03 -4.36 -7.88
CA THR A 53 -14.34 -4.36 -9.32
C THR A 53 -15.08 -5.63 -9.79
N ASN A 54 -15.18 -6.64 -8.93
CA ASN A 54 -15.88 -7.89 -9.17
C ASN A 54 -17.16 -8.02 -8.31
N GLY A 55 -17.81 -6.89 -7.95
CA GLY A 55 -19.12 -6.85 -7.32
C GLY A 55 -19.14 -6.85 -5.80
N ARG A 56 -17.99 -6.58 -5.13
CA ARG A 56 -17.92 -6.45 -3.66
C ARG A 56 -17.47 -5.02 -3.27
N PRO A 57 -18.39 -4.04 -3.21
CA PRO A 57 -18.06 -2.65 -2.91
C PRO A 57 -17.24 -2.48 -1.63
N GLY A 58 -16.30 -1.55 -1.61
CA GLY A 58 -15.40 -1.28 -0.47
C GLY A 58 -14.30 -2.32 -0.23
N ALA A 59 -14.23 -3.40 -1.01
CA ALA A 59 -13.19 -4.42 -0.94
C ALA A 59 -12.11 -4.22 -2.02
N GLY A 60 -11.61 -3.01 -2.14
CA GLY A 60 -10.62 -2.60 -3.16
C GLY A 60 -9.17 -3.04 -2.87
N TYR A 61 -8.96 -4.03 -2.00
CA TYR A 61 -7.62 -4.54 -1.72
C TYR A 61 -7.07 -5.32 -2.92
N GLY A 62 -5.78 -5.11 -3.18
CA GLY A 62 -5.03 -5.72 -4.28
C GLY A 62 -3.78 -4.89 -4.58
N GLY A 63 -2.61 -5.52 -4.62
CA GLY A 63 -1.31 -4.88 -4.63
C GLY A 63 -0.63 -4.95 -3.28
N PHE A 64 -0.04 -3.84 -2.81
CA PHE A 64 0.53 -3.78 -1.47
C PHE A 64 -0.53 -3.97 -0.39
N PHE A 65 -0.23 -4.80 0.61
CA PHE A 65 -1.07 -4.97 1.79
C PHE A 65 -0.23 -5.25 3.03
N TRP A 66 -0.51 -4.52 4.11
CA TRP A 66 0.08 -4.70 5.42
C TRP A 66 -1.00 -5.05 6.45
N ARG A 67 -0.78 -6.10 7.21
CA ARG A 67 -1.60 -6.44 8.37
C ARG A 67 -0.82 -6.14 9.64
N ALA A 68 -1.31 -5.19 10.43
CA ALA A 68 -0.74 -4.85 11.73
C ALA A 68 -1.29 -5.77 12.84
N PRO A 69 -0.66 -5.83 14.01
CA PRO A 69 -1.14 -6.63 15.13
C PRO A 69 -2.52 -6.15 15.60
N LYS A 70 -3.35 -7.12 15.99
CA LYS A 70 -4.66 -6.83 16.57
C LYS A 70 -4.48 -6.53 18.05
N GLU A 71 -5.03 -5.41 18.50
CA GLU A 71 -5.01 -4.92 19.89
C GLU A 71 -6.42 -4.91 20.48
N ALA A 72 -6.52 -4.63 21.77
CA ALA A 72 -7.80 -4.53 22.48
C ALA A 72 -8.65 -3.37 21.94
N ALA A 73 -8.03 -2.25 21.62
CA ALA A 73 -8.65 -1.11 20.94
C ALA A 73 -8.17 -0.99 19.50
N PRO A 74 -9.04 -0.58 18.55
CA PRO A 74 -8.61 -0.30 17.20
C PRO A 74 -7.54 0.80 17.17
N PRO A 75 -6.49 0.69 16.31
CA PRO A 75 -5.53 1.78 16.15
C PRO A 75 -6.21 3.02 15.57
N ALA A 76 -5.70 4.19 15.91
CA ALA A 76 -6.07 5.41 15.21
C ALA A 76 -5.55 5.37 13.78
N VAL A 77 -6.32 5.92 12.84
CA VAL A 77 -5.89 6.07 11.46
C VAL A 77 -6.07 7.52 11.02
N PHE A 78 -5.06 8.05 10.34
CA PHE A 78 -5.09 9.41 9.79
C PHE A 78 -4.17 9.52 8.57
N SER A 79 -4.45 10.50 7.73
CA SER A 79 -3.70 10.78 6.51
C SER A 79 -3.43 12.29 6.39
N ALA A 80 -2.81 12.70 5.27
CA ALA A 80 -2.69 14.12 4.93
C ALA A 80 -4.06 14.82 4.86
N ALA A 81 -5.13 14.11 4.47
CA ALA A 81 -6.43 14.68 4.12
C ALA A 81 -7.54 14.43 5.13
N GLY A 82 -7.39 13.47 6.09
CA GLY A 82 -8.49 13.12 6.99
C GLY A 82 -8.07 12.21 8.14
N GLU A 83 -9.02 11.91 9.02
CA GLU A 83 -8.84 11.05 10.19
C GLU A 83 -10.06 10.13 10.36
N GLY A 84 -9.80 8.90 10.82
CA GLY A 84 -10.80 7.85 10.95
C GLY A 84 -10.94 7.00 9.69
N GLU A 85 -11.35 5.74 9.86
CA GLU A 85 -11.48 4.77 8.75
C GLU A 85 -12.42 5.29 7.65
N SER A 86 -13.57 5.87 8.01
CA SER A 86 -14.54 6.38 7.04
C SER A 86 -14.01 7.52 6.16
N GLU A 87 -13.07 8.32 6.67
CA GLU A 87 -12.53 9.48 5.96
C GLU A 87 -11.32 9.12 5.08
N VAL A 88 -10.61 8.03 5.38
CA VAL A 88 -9.37 7.66 4.66
C VAL A 88 -9.53 6.45 3.76
N HIS A 89 -10.47 5.54 4.08
CA HIS A 89 -10.72 4.36 3.26
C HIS A 89 -11.26 4.73 1.87
N GLY A 90 -10.65 4.15 0.82
CA GLY A 90 -11.05 4.39 -0.57
C GLY A 90 -10.64 5.76 -1.12
N ARG A 91 -9.81 6.52 -0.41
CA ARG A 91 -9.31 7.84 -0.86
C ARG A 91 -7.81 7.80 -1.11
N ALA A 92 -7.37 8.53 -2.11
CA ALA A 92 -5.96 8.76 -2.39
C ALA A 92 -5.39 9.81 -1.42
N ALA A 93 -4.18 9.58 -0.94
CA ALA A 93 -3.40 10.53 -0.15
C ALA A 93 -1.91 10.17 -0.29
N ASP A 94 -1.03 11.17 -0.19
CA ASP A 94 0.41 10.97 -0.30
C ASP A 94 0.95 10.01 0.77
N TRP A 95 0.33 10.03 1.94
CA TRP A 95 0.66 9.15 3.05
C TRP A 95 -0.55 8.89 3.95
N LEU A 96 -0.47 7.80 4.72
CA LEU A 96 -1.44 7.36 5.71
C LEU A 96 -0.68 6.77 6.91
N ALA A 97 -1.19 6.98 8.14
CA ALA A 97 -0.64 6.36 9.33
C ALA A 97 -1.67 5.55 10.10
N LEU A 98 -1.23 4.41 10.65
CA LEU A 98 -1.89 3.67 11.73
C LEU A 98 -1.08 3.85 13.01
N ALA A 99 -1.72 4.29 14.10
CA ALA A 99 -1.09 4.46 15.40
C ALA A 99 -1.80 3.58 16.45
N GLY A 100 -1.12 2.52 16.87
CA GLY A 100 -1.55 1.58 17.89
C GLY A 100 -1.02 1.95 19.27
N ASP A 101 -1.07 0.98 20.20
CA ASP A 101 -0.53 1.13 21.54
C ASP A 101 0.97 0.77 21.52
N GLY A 102 1.81 1.81 21.51
CA GLY A 102 3.26 1.66 21.51
C GLY A 102 3.92 1.52 20.13
N TRP A 103 3.19 1.68 19.04
CA TRP A 103 3.74 1.67 17.69
C TRP A 103 2.99 2.58 16.71
N THR A 104 3.67 2.99 15.66
CA THR A 104 3.06 3.70 14.53
C THR A 104 3.65 3.21 13.22
N LEU A 105 2.78 2.97 12.25
CA LEU A 105 3.13 2.67 10.86
C LEU A 105 2.75 3.87 10.00
N VAL A 106 3.71 4.39 9.21
CA VAL A 106 3.46 5.46 8.24
C VAL A 106 3.69 4.92 6.84
N PHE A 107 2.65 4.80 6.06
CA PHE A 107 2.68 4.31 4.68
C PHE A 107 2.73 5.51 3.72
N VAL A 108 3.64 5.47 2.76
CA VAL A 108 3.91 6.58 1.85
C VAL A 108 3.91 6.10 0.41
N GLY A 109 3.12 6.72 -0.45
CA GLY A 109 3.22 6.53 -1.89
C GLY A 109 4.49 7.23 -2.41
N ALA A 110 5.49 6.46 -2.83
CA ALA A 110 6.80 7.01 -3.16
C ALA A 110 6.91 7.51 -4.62
N THR A 111 5.94 7.19 -5.48
CA THR A 111 5.86 7.71 -6.86
C THR A 111 4.52 8.41 -7.10
N GLU A 112 4.41 9.19 -8.16
CA GLU A 112 3.18 9.88 -8.52
C GLU A 112 2.05 8.88 -8.79
N GLU A 113 2.35 7.78 -9.49
CA GLU A 113 1.38 6.72 -9.78
C GLU A 113 0.90 6.05 -8.50
N THR A 114 1.81 5.76 -7.55
CA THR A 114 1.46 5.15 -6.28
C THR A 114 0.59 6.06 -5.41
N ARG A 115 0.82 7.38 -5.45
CA ARG A 115 -0.01 8.36 -4.71
C ARG A 115 -1.43 8.51 -5.25
N ARG A 116 -1.67 8.10 -6.49
CA ARG A 116 -3.03 8.09 -7.09
C ARG A 116 -3.85 6.88 -6.65
N ASP A 117 -3.20 5.81 -6.20
CA ASP A 117 -3.90 4.61 -5.71
C ASP A 117 -4.63 4.92 -4.39
N PRO A 118 -5.94 4.65 -4.28
CA PRO A 118 -6.64 4.83 -3.03
C PRO A 118 -6.15 3.87 -1.94
N TRP A 119 -6.14 4.35 -0.70
CA TRP A 119 -5.81 3.51 0.44
C TRP A 119 -7.00 2.62 0.82
N PHE A 120 -6.79 1.32 0.87
CA PHE A 120 -7.67 0.40 1.56
C PHE A 120 -7.31 0.41 3.04
N VAL A 121 -8.30 0.61 3.92
CA VAL A 121 -8.08 0.65 5.37
C VAL A 121 -9.14 -0.16 6.08
N ARG A 122 -8.72 -0.92 7.11
CA ARG A 122 -9.56 -1.50 8.13
C ARG A 122 -8.89 -1.30 9.48
N THR A 123 -9.67 -0.96 10.50
CA THR A 123 -9.20 -0.78 11.88
C THR A 123 -10.02 -1.61 12.87
N ALA A 124 -11.34 -1.68 12.71
CA ALA A 124 -12.25 -2.32 13.65
C ALA A 124 -12.23 -3.85 13.57
N GLU A 125 -12.32 -4.44 12.38
CA GLU A 125 -12.32 -5.90 12.21
C GLU A 125 -10.92 -6.47 12.40
N TYR A 126 -9.96 -5.82 11.80
CA TYR A 126 -8.53 -6.08 11.89
C TYR A 126 -7.76 -4.84 11.42
N PRO A 127 -6.58 -4.56 12.00
CA PRO A 127 -5.76 -3.46 11.49
C PRO A 127 -5.10 -3.86 10.17
N GLY A 128 -5.49 -3.21 9.08
CA GLY A 128 -4.93 -3.50 7.76
C GLY A 128 -4.95 -2.28 6.86
N VAL A 129 -3.87 -2.10 6.11
CA VAL A 129 -3.69 -1.03 5.11
C VAL A 129 -3.20 -1.63 3.81
N GLY A 130 -3.77 -1.18 2.69
CA GLY A 130 -3.32 -1.52 1.36
C GLY A 130 -3.29 -0.30 0.44
N SER A 131 -2.38 -0.31 -0.52
CA SER A 131 -2.40 0.59 -1.68
C SER A 131 -3.09 -0.16 -2.82
N SER A 132 -4.25 0.33 -3.26
CA SER A 132 -5.18 -0.43 -4.09
C SER A 132 -4.96 -0.18 -5.57
N LEU A 133 -4.42 -1.14 -6.31
CA LEU A 133 -4.21 -1.05 -7.76
C LEU A 133 -5.53 -0.90 -8.56
N ALA A 134 -6.62 -1.46 -8.06
CA ALA A 134 -7.91 -1.52 -8.74
C ALA A 134 -9.06 -1.27 -7.76
N ALA A 135 -9.04 -0.13 -7.07
CA ALA A 135 -10.03 0.20 -6.04
C ALA A 135 -11.43 0.40 -6.61
N HIS A 136 -11.56 1.13 -7.70
CA HIS A 136 -12.84 1.56 -8.29
C HIS A 136 -13.04 0.99 -9.69
N GLU A 137 -11.97 0.85 -10.45
CA GLU A 137 -11.96 0.31 -11.81
C GLU A 137 -10.80 -0.68 -12.01
N ARG A 138 -10.90 -1.49 -13.04
CA ARG A 138 -9.83 -2.41 -13.38
C ARG A 138 -8.65 -1.65 -13.97
N LEU A 139 -7.44 -2.01 -13.54
CA LEU A 139 -6.20 -1.42 -14.05
C LEU A 139 -5.76 -2.15 -15.33
N PRO A 140 -5.74 -1.49 -16.50
CA PRO A 140 -5.29 -2.12 -17.72
C PRO A 140 -3.76 -2.37 -17.72
N VAL A 141 -3.35 -3.51 -18.26
CA VAL A 141 -1.94 -3.88 -18.48
C VAL A 141 -1.81 -4.39 -19.91
N PRO A 142 -1.56 -3.49 -20.89
CA PRO A 142 -1.43 -3.89 -22.30
C PRO A 142 -0.37 -4.96 -22.53
N ALA A 143 -0.45 -5.65 -23.66
CA ALA A 143 0.59 -6.57 -24.11
C ALA A 143 1.96 -5.88 -24.14
N GLY A 144 2.98 -6.45 -23.50
CA GLY A 144 4.29 -5.83 -23.30
C GLY A 144 4.33 -4.66 -22.32
N GLY A 145 3.19 -4.27 -21.73
CA GLY A 145 3.10 -3.18 -20.76
C GLY A 145 3.49 -3.58 -19.35
N SER A 146 3.77 -2.57 -18.52
CA SER A 146 4.13 -2.77 -17.12
C SER A 146 3.41 -1.79 -16.18
N VAL A 147 3.18 -2.23 -14.95
CA VAL A 147 2.69 -1.43 -13.83
C VAL A 147 3.80 -1.35 -12.79
N VAL A 148 4.15 -0.14 -12.36
CA VAL A 148 5.20 0.09 -11.36
C VAL A 148 4.58 0.77 -10.15
N ARG A 149 4.92 0.28 -8.94
CA ARG A 149 4.55 0.95 -7.67
C ARG A 149 5.72 0.87 -6.69
N ARG A 150 5.80 1.90 -5.85
CA ARG A 150 6.76 1.95 -4.74
C ARG A 150 6.08 2.52 -3.51
N ILE A 151 6.11 1.75 -2.43
CA ILE A 151 5.54 2.11 -1.14
C ILE A 151 6.66 2.06 -0.09
N ILE A 152 6.82 3.15 0.65
CA ILE A 152 7.72 3.20 1.79
C ILE A 152 6.88 3.11 3.05
N THR A 153 7.22 2.19 3.95
CA THR A 153 6.57 2.04 5.25
C THR A 153 7.57 2.36 6.34
N VAL A 154 7.32 3.43 7.10
CA VAL A 154 8.07 3.70 8.32
C VAL A 154 7.42 2.95 9.48
N VAL A 155 8.20 2.17 10.19
CA VAL A 155 7.81 1.47 11.43
C VAL A 155 8.51 2.20 12.57
N ALA A 156 7.72 2.80 13.46
CA ALA A 156 8.24 3.59 14.57
C ALA A 156 7.67 3.11 15.92
N ASP A 157 8.50 3.15 16.95
CA ASP A 157 8.07 2.95 18.33
C ASP A 157 7.25 4.14 18.79
N GLY A 158 6.26 3.86 19.65
CA GLY A 158 5.40 4.87 20.23
C GLY A 158 4.27 5.32 19.31
N ARG A 159 3.31 6.00 19.94
CA ARG A 159 2.16 6.58 19.25
C ARG A 159 2.51 7.98 18.75
N LEU A 160 2.78 8.10 17.47
CA LEU A 160 3.11 9.38 16.84
C LEU A 160 1.84 10.21 16.59
N ASP A 161 1.98 11.53 16.71
CA ASP A 161 0.98 12.47 16.23
C ASP A 161 1.07 12.69 14.70
N ARG A 162 0.10 13.41 14.16
CA ARG A 162 0.00 13.69 12.72
C ARG A 162 1.19 14.47 12.18
N GLU A 163 1.72 15.43 12.95
CA GLU A 163 2.83 16.28 12.51
C GLU A 163 4.13 15.47 12.40
N THR A 164 4.40 14.64 13.40
CA THR A 164 5.55 13.74 13.43
C THR A 164 5.47 12.70 12.31
N ALA A 165 4.29 12.09 12.08
CA ALA A 165 4.06 11.14 10.99
C ALA A 165 4.27 11.81 9.62
N ALA A 166 3.75 13.03 9.42
CA ALA A 166 3.98 13.81 8.21
C ALA A 166 5.48 14.14 8.00
N GLY A 167 6.21 14.38 9.08
CA GLY A 167 7.65 14.56 9.05
C GLY A 167 8.40 13.33 8.54
N TYR A 168 8.01 12.13 8.98
CA TYR A 168 8.53 10.87 8.44
C TYR A 168 8.18 10.69 6.97
N ALA A 169 6.92 10.95 6.60
CA ALA A 169 6.47 10.83 5.21
C ALA A 169 7.29 11.73 4.25
N ARG A 170 7.50 12.99 4.61
CA ARG A 170 8.33 13.92 3.81
C ARG A 170 9.78 13.45 3.65
N ARG A 171 10.38 12.91 4.72
CA ARG A 171 11.77 12.40 4.65
C ARG A 171 11.89 11.14 3.81
N ALA A 172 10.87 10.28 3.82
CA ALA A 172 10.86 9.04 3.05
C ALA A 172 10.93 9.29 1.54
N VAL A 173 10.22 10.30 1.01
CA VAL A 173 10.23 10.61 -0.43
C VAL A 173 11.40 11.50 -0.89
N ALA A 174 12.14 12.10 0.05
CA ALA A 174 13.30 12.95 -0.26
C ALA A 174 14.60 12.17 -0.49
N ARG A 175 14.57 10.84 -0.31
CA ARG A 175 15.69 9.91 -0.51
C ARG A 175 15.54 9.16 -1.82
#